data_526afdb86cc341036cf7ad14eb05cb9e
#
_entry.id   526afdb86cc341036cf7ad14eb05cb9e
#
_cell.length_a   1.000
_cell.length_b   1.000
_cell.length_c   1.000
_cell.angle_alpha   90.00
_cell.angle_beta   90.00
_cell.angle_gamma   90.00
#
_symmetry.space_group_name_H-M   'P 1'
#
loop_
_entity.id
_entity.type
_entity.pdbx_description
1 polymer ?
#
loop_
_entity_poly.entity_id
_entity_poly.type
_entity_poly.pdbx_seq_one_letter_code
_entity_poly.pdbx_strand_id
1 'polypeptide(L)'
;IKEMVENYHTDLMDEPINIPEVLKDGGRVILKEGGSIHDIYANTFLKKDHLGYVEVKSDGTFGMEKGEPVYLGKTSPDFNMGWSNMLTYKGFGLGFQINGRFGGVVTSSTEALLDRFGVSKRSAEAREAGGVLLKGQGLVDAKSYYQMTGTGNYETSGYYVYSATNIRLQELTFSYTMPNK
;
A
#
# COMPACT_ATOMS: atom_id res chain seq x y z
N ILE A 1 4.92 21.00 -11.67
CA ILE A 1 5.88 20.50 -10.69
C ILE A 1 7.23 21.19 -10.88
N LYS A 2 7.74 21.32 -12.10
CA LYS A 2 9.00 22.02 -12.39
C LYS A 2 8.94 23.49 -11.96
N GLU A 3 7.89 24.22 -12.32
CA GLU A 3 7.64 25.60 -11.90
C GLU A 3 7.47 25.73 -10.38
N MET A 4 6.82 24.76 -9.73
CA MET A 4 6.64 24.76 -8.28
C MET A 4 7.97 24.55 -7.56
N VAL A 5 8.81 23.65 -8.07
CA VAL A 5 10.15 23.40 -7.52
C VAL A 5 11.07 24.61 -7.76
N GLU A 6 11.05 25.22 -8.93
CA GLU A 6 11.85 26.42 -9.23
C GLU A 6 11.46 27.62 -8.35
N ASN A 7 10.17 27.84 -8.07
CA ASN A 7 9.70 28.94 -7.24
C ASN A 7 10.01 28.76 -5.74
N TYR A 8 10.18 27.53 -5.27
CA TYR A 8 10.60 27.25 -3.89
C TYR A 8 12.14 27.24 -3.73
N HIS A 9 12.89 27.08 -4.81
CA HIS A 9 14.36 27.01 -4.76
C HIS A 9 15.06 28.35 -4.59
N THR A 10 14.35 29.46 -4.71
CA THR A 10 14.95 30.78 -4.64
C THR A 10 15.17 31.33 -3.22
N ASP A 11 14.56 30.74 -2.20
CA ASP A 11 14.62 31.29 -0.83
C ASP A 11 15.06 30.34 0.29
N LEU A 12 15.15 29.06 0.09
CA LEU A 12 15.49 28.11 1.15
C LEU A 12 16.39 26.95 0.66
N MET A 13 17.72 27.21 0.71
CA MET A 13 18.76 26.20 0.99
C MET A 13 18.62 24.79 0.39
N ASP A 14 19.53 24.40 -0.39
CA ASP A 14 20.12 23.10 -0.79
C ASP A 14 19.60 21.75 -0.21
N GLU A 15 18.48 21.70 0.45
CA GLU A 15 17.86 20.47 0.89
C GLU A 15 16.61 20.14 0.07
N PRO A 16 16.42 18.88 -0.36
CA PRO A 16 15.19 18.47 -1.04
C PRO A 16 14.00 18.76 -0.13
N ILE A 17 12.99 19.47 -0.68
CA ILE A 17 11.75 19.80 0.05
C ILE A 17 11.14 18.49 0.56
N ASN A 18 11.36 18.25 1.82
CA ASN A 18 10.70 17.19 2.56
C ASN A 18 9.27 17.68 2.85
N ILE A 19 8.28 17.28 2.02
CA ILE A 19 6.89 17.55 2.37
C ILE A 19 6.61 16.75 3.64
N PRO A 20 6.33 17.43 4.78
CA PRO A 20 6.12 16.72 6.02
C PRO A 20 4.90 15.82 5.88
N GLU A 21 5.11 14.53 6.06
CA GLU A 21 4.18 13.59 6.68
C GLU A 21 2.69 13.64 6.29
N VAL A 22 2.37 13.50 5.02
CA VAL A 22 0.96 13.23 4.64
C VAL A 22 0.62 11.74 4.73
N LEU A 23 1.62 10.87 4.76
CA LEU A 23 1.43 9.42 4.90
C LEU A 23 2.39 8.88 5.97
N LYS A 24 1.92 8.87 7.21
CA LYS A 24 2.69 8.35 8.36
C LYS A 24 2.94 6.85 8.32
N ASP A 25 2.27 6.11 7.45
CA ASP A 25 2.18 4.67 7.51
C ASP A 25 2.61 3.98 6.21
N GLY A 26 3.90 3.99 5.90
CA GLY A 26 4.45 3.06 4.91
C GLY A 26 5.01 3.65 3.62
N GLY A 27 5.15 4.96 3.51
CA GLY A 27 5.82 5.55 2.36
C GLY A 27 6.05 7.04 2.53
N ARG A 28 7.10 7.53 1.92
CA ARG A 28 7.40 8.96 1.84
C ARG A 28 7.00 9.51 0.48
N VAL A 29 6.28 10.63 0.43
CA VAL A 29 6.12 11.39 -0.81
C VAL A 29 7.38 12.22 -1.01
N ILE A 30 8.10 11.96 -2.08
CA ILE A 30 9.30 12.71 -2.46
C ILE A 30 8.98 13.44 -3.76
N LEU A 31 9.17 14.76 -3.77
CA LEU A 31 9.10 15.54 -5.01
C LEU A 31 10.39 15.38 -5.79
N LYS A 32 10.29 14.81 -6.98
CA LYS A 32 11.40 14.67 -7.91
C LYS A 32 11.08 15.41 -9.20
N GLU A 33 12.09 15.98 -9.84
CA GLU A 33 11.93 16.58 -11.17
C GLU A 33 11.39 15.52 -12.15
N GLY A 34 10.29 15.84 -12.83
CA GLY A 34 9.61 14.90 -13.72
C GLY A 34 8.71 13.85 -13.04
N GLY A 35 8.71 13.78 -11.70
CA GLY A 35 7.84 12.91 -10.92
C GLY A 35 6.44 13.48 -10.70
N SER A 36 5.57 12.67 -10.05
CA SER A 36 4.23 13.08 -9.62
C SER A 36 4.25 13.44 -8.13
N ILE A 37 3.40 14.41 -7.74
CA ILE A 37 3.15 14.71 -6.32
C ILE A 37 2.49 13.53 -5.56
N HIS A 38 2.05 12.51 -6.30
CA HIS A 38 1.41 11.31 -5.75
C HIS A 38 2.36 10.11 -5.69
N ASP A 39 3.64 10.29 -6.04
CA ASP A 39 4.63 9.22 -6.03
C ASP A 39 5.02 8.86 -4.60
N ILE A 40 5.04 7.56 -4.30
CA ILE A 40 5.44 7.00 -3.01
C ILE A 40 6.78 6.30 -3.16
N TYR A 41 7.67 6.58 -2.23
CA TYR A 41 8.98 5.95 -2.14
C TYR A 41 9.18 5.33 -0.75
N ALA A 42 9.83 4.18 -0.69
CA ALA A 42 10.32 3.58 0.55
C ALA A 42 11.84 3.59 0.56
N ASN A 43 12.44 3.83 1.71
CA ASN A 43 13.89 3.81 1.88
C ASN A 43 14.37 2.94 3.04
N THR A 44 13.46 2.32 3.80
CA THR A 44 13.79 1.47 4.92
C THR A 44 13.28 0.06 4.68
N PHE A 45 14.15 -0.91 4.81
CA PHE A 45 13.87 -2.32 4.58
C PHE A 45 14.52 -3.15 5.68
N LEU A 46 14.11 -4.40 5.80
CA LEU A 46 14.86 -5.36 6.62
C LEU A 46 16.30 -5.44 6.11
N LYS A 47 17.25 -5.33 7.02
CA LYS A 47 18.66 -5.42 6.69
C LYS A 47 18.97 -6.74 6.00
N LYS A 48 19.78 -6.69 4.95
CA LYS A 48 20.18 -7.85 4.17
C LYS A 48 21.67 -8.08 4.30
N ASP A 49 22.07 -9.33 4.21
CA ASP A 49 23.46 -9.74 4.10
C ASP A 49 24.01 -9.48 2.69
N HIS A 50 25.29 -9.79 2.49
CA HIS A 50 25.98 -9.63 1.22
C HIS A 50 25.43 -10.55 0.09
N LEU A 51 24.61 -11.55 0.45
CA LEU A 51 23.93 -12.46 -0.49
C LEU A 51 22.48 -12.00 -0.78
N GLY A 52 22.04 -10.91 -0.14
CA GLY A 52 20.68 -10.36 -0.29
C GLY A 52 19.61 -11.06 0.54
N TYR A 53 19.98 -11.92 1.49
CA TYR A 53 19.07 -12.53 2.43
C TYR A 53 18.85 -11.63 3.65
N VAL A 54 17.66 -11.69 4.24
CA VAL A 54 17.35 -10.93 5.45
C VAL A 54 18.28 -11.37 6.59
N GLU A 55 18.96 -10.42 7.21
CA GLU A 55 19.86 -10.69 8.34
C GLU A 55 19.04 -10.88 9.63
N VAL A 56 19.21 -12.03 10.26
CA VAL A 56 18.66 -12.34 11.57
C VAL A 56 19.79 -12.27 12.58
N LYS A 57 19.62 -11.45 13.62
CA LYS A 57 20.62 -11.34 14.70
C LYS A 57 20.66 -12.60 15.55
N SER A 58 21.72 -12.77 16.32
CA SER A 58 21.90 -13.92 17.23
C SER A 58 20.80 -14.07 18.29
N ASP A 59 20.10 -12.98 18.62
CA ASP A 59 18.96 -12.96 19.54
C ASP A 59 17.62 -13.25 18.84
N GLY A 60 17.62 -13.59 17.54
CA GLY A 60 16.42 -13.83 16.74
C GLY A 60 15.68 -12.58 16.31
N THR A 61 16.22 -11.40 16.56
CA THR A 61 15.62 -10.13 16.13
C THR A 61 16.14 -9.69 14.75
N PHE A 62 15.44 -8.74 14.15
CA PHE A 62 15.76 -8.19 12.84
C PHE A 62 16.33 -6.77 12.96
N GLY A 63 17.19 -6.40 12.03
CA GLY A 63 17.61 -5.01 11.84
C GLY A 63 16.84 -4.36 10.69
N MET A 64 16.65 -3.05 10.78
CA MET A 64 16.20 -2.24 9.67
C MET A 64 17.38 -1.44 9.12
N GLU A 65 17.42 -1.25 7.82
CA GLU A 65 18.43 -0.50 7.12
C GLU A 65 17.78 0.60 6.28
N LYS A 66 18.35 1.80 6.35
CA LYS A 66 17.97 2.90 5.44
C LYS A 66 18.85 2.80 4.20
N GLY A 67 18.20 2.66 3.05
CA GLY A 67 18.84 2.62 1.73
C GLY A 67 18.38 3.77 0.86
N GLU A 68 18.76 3.69 -0.40
CA GLU A 68 18.26 4.61 -1.43
C GLU A 68 16.74 4.47 -1.58
N PRO A 69 16.03 5.61 -1.82
CA PRO A 69 14.59 5.58 -2.01
C PRO A 69 14.18 4.73 -3.21
N VAL A 70 13.39 3.69 -2.96
CA VAL A 70 12.83 2.81 -3.99
C VAL A 70 11.41 3.29 -4.31
N TYR A 71 11.12 3.51 -5.57
CA TYR A 71 9.79 3.86 -6.04
C TYR A 71 8.83 2.68 -5.86
N LEU A 72 7.74 2.90 -5.14
CA LEU A 72 6.72 1.90 -4.85
C LEU A 72 5.49 2.03 -5.74
N GLY A 73 5.28 3.19 -6.33
CA GLY A 73 4.12 3.51 -7.15
C GLY A 73 3.55 4.88 -6.84
N LYS A 74 2.43 5.21 -7.47
CA LYS A 74 1.69 6.45 -7.22
C LYS A 74 0.35 6.15 -6.56
N THR A 75 -0.14 7.03 -5.70
CA THR A 75 -1.46 6.89 -5.05
C THR A 75 -2.62 7.16 -6.00
N SER A 76 -2.39 7.96 -7.04
CA SER A 76 -3.42 8.25 -8.04
C SER A 76 -3.59 7.07 -9.02
N PRO A 77 -4.82 6.76 -9.44
CA PRO A 77 -5.05 5.76 -10.47
C PRO A 77 -4.55 6.25 -11.83
N ASP A 78 -4.28 5.33 -12.74
CA ASP A 78 -4.03 5.64 -14.14
C ASP A 78 -5.32 6.11 -14.81
N PHE A 79 -6.41 5.38 -14.55
CA PHE A 79 -7.76 5.77 -14.99
C PHE A 79 -8.83 5.12 -14.12
N ASN A 80 -10.02 5.71 -14.15
CA ASN A 80 -11.24 5.14 -13.59
C ASN A 80 -12.22 4.88 -14.72
N MET A 81 -12.97 3.77 -14.61
CA MET A 81 -14.00 3.39 -15.57
C MET A 81 -15.31 3.12 -14.83
N GLY A 82 -16.41 3.59 -15.37
CA GLY A 82 -17.75 3.27 -14.89
C GLY A 82 -18.61 2.76 -16.03
N TRP A 83 -19.36 1.69 -15.79
CA TRP A 83 -20.35 1.17 -16.70
C TRP A 83 -21.68 0.99 -15.99
N SER A 84 -22.71 1.70 -16.47
CA SER A 84 -24.07 1.64 -15.95
C SER A 84 -25.02 1.20 -17.06
N ASN A 85 -25.94 0.31 -16.72
CA ASN A 85 -26.95 -0.16 -17.64
C ASN A 85 -28.28 -0.38 -16.92
N MET A 86 -29.40 -0.18 -17.65
CA MET A 86 -30.73 -0.46 -17.20
C MET A 86 -31.49 -1.21 -18.30
N LEU A 87 -31.87 -2.43 -17.97
CA LEU A 87 -32.65 -3.32 -18.84
C LEU A 87 -34.09 -3.35 -18.37
N THR A 88 -35.03 -3.14 -19.25
CA THR A 88 -36.48 -3.19 -18.94
C THR A 88 -37.20 -4.15 -19.87
N TYR A 89 -38.02 -5.03 -19.29
CA TYR A 89 -38.83 -5.96 -20.06
C TYR A 89 -40.13 -6.29 -19.35
N LYS A 90 -41.27 -6.04 -20.02
CA LYS A 90 -42.63 -6.35 -19.51
C LYS A 90 -42.88 -5.91 -18.05
N GLY A 91 -42.44 -4.71 -17.69
CA GLY A 91 -42.59 -4.15 -16.35
C GLY A 91 -41.48 -4.52 -15.36
N PHE A 92 -40.62 -5.47 -15.70
CA PHE A 92 -39.41 -5.75 -14.91
C PHE A 92 -38.27 -4.83 -15.33
N GLY A 93 -37.55 -4.32 -14.36
CA GLY A 93 -36.34 -3.53 -14.54
C GLY A 93 -35.17 -4.16 -13.79
N LEU A 94 -34.03 -4.26 -14.47
CA LEU A 94 -32.74 -4.69 -13.88
C LEU A 94 -31.71 -3.62 -14.19
N GLY A 95 -31.23 -2.92 -13.15
CA GLY A 95 -30.17 -1.96 -13.22
C GLY A 95 -28.88 -2.50 -12.61
N PHE A 96 -27.75 -2.18 -13.19
CA PHE A 96 -26.46 -2.45 -12.59
C PHE A 96 -25.43 -1.37 -12.93
N GLN A 97 -24.54 -1.13 -11.99
CA GLN A 97 -23.41 -0.23 -12.16
C GLN A 97 -22.14 -0.92 -11.72
N ILE A 98 -21.17 -1.01 -12.61
CA ILE A 98 -19.85 -1.56 -12.35
C ILE A 98 -18.84 -0.41 -12.43
N ASN A 99 -18.02 -0.27 -11.41
CA ASN A 99 -16.92 0.70 -11.39
C ASN A 99 -15.59 -0.03 -11.27
N GLY A 100 -14.63 0.42 -12.08
CA GLY A 100 -13.25 -0.02 -12.04
C GLY A 100 -12.30 1.13 -11.76
N ARG A 101 -11.35 0.89 -10.88
CA ARG A 101 -10.18 1.74 -10.67
C ARG A 101 -8.96 0.95 -11.09
N PHE A 102 -8.12 1.52 -11.95
CA PHE A 102 -6.95 0.85 -12.52
C PHE A 102 -5.70 1.64 -12.21
N GLY A 103 -4.68 0.92 -11.75
CA GLY A 103 -3.43 1.51 -11.31
C GLY A 103 -3.52 2.18 -9.94
N GLY A 104 -2.39 2.72 -9.52
CA GLY A 104 -2.18 3.28 -8.21
C GLY A 104 -1.84 2.24 -7.15
N VAL A 105 -1.34 2.72 -6.02
CA VAL A 105 -1.05 1.91 -4.84
C VAL A 105 -1.74 2.50 -3.61
N VAL A 106 -1.95 1.64 -2.62
CA VAL A 106 -2.53 1.99 -1.31
C VAL A 106 -1.67 1.39 -0.22
N THR A 107 -1.49 2.12 0.86
CA THR A 107 -0.82 1.64 2.07
C THR A 107 -1.84 1.20 3.09
N SER A 108 -1.58 0.09 3.79
CA SER A 108 -2.45 -0.45 4.83
C SER A 108 -1.81 -0.36 6.20
N SER A 109 -1.96 0.78 6.87
CA SER A 109 -1.53 0.98 8.25
C SER A 109 -2.28 0.08 9.23
N THR A 110 -3.55 -0.18 8.96
CA THR A 110 -4.36 -1.09 9.77
C THR A 110 -3.76 -2.49 9.79
N GLU A 111 -3.34 -3.01 8.63
CA GLU A 111 -2.74 -4.34 8.55
C GLU A 111 -1.37 -4.38 9.23
N ALA A 112 -0.56 -3.34 9.07
CA ALA A 112 0.71 -3.20 9.78
C ALA A 112 0.51 -3.23 11.30
N LEU A 113 -0.51 -2.52 11.79
CA LEU A 113 -0.85 -2.49 13.21
C LEU A 113 -1.33 -3.86 13.72
N LEU A 114 -2.21 -4.53 12.97
CA LEU A 114 -2.68 -5.87 13.31
C LEU A 114 -1.54 -6.89 13.37
N ASP A 115 -0.60 -6.81 12.46
CA ASP A 115 0.59 -7.66 12.44
C ASP A 115 1.50 -7.37 13.64
N ARG A 116 1.77 -6.11 13.90
CA ARG A 116 2.59 -5.69 15.05
C ARG A 116 2.08 -6.26 16.36
N PHE A 117 0.77 -6.26 16.55
CA PHE A 117 0.13 -6.82 17.75
C PHE A 117 -0.14 -8.32 17.65
N GLY A 118 0.16 -8.95 16.51
CA GLY A 118 0.00 -10.39 16.31
C GLY A 118 -1.45 -10.87 16.25
N VAL A 119 -2.39 -9.97 15.92
CA VAL A 119 -3.83 -10.27 15.85
C VAL A 119 -4.34 -10.44 14.41
N SER A 120 -3.46 -10.33 13.43
CA SER A 120 -3.81 -10.64 12.04
C SER A 120 -3.89 -12.15 11.80
N LYS A 121 -4.69 -12.56 10.82
CA LYS A 121 -4.81 -13.96 10.41
C LYS A 121 -3.44 -14.54 10.01
N ARG A 122 -2.67 -13.82 9.19
CA ARG A 122 -1.36 -14.29 8.72
C ARG A 122 -0.33 -14.44 9.84
N SER A 123 -0.37 -13.56 10.85
CA SER A 123 0.53 -13.70 12.00
C SER A 123 0.14 -14.88 12.89
N ALA A 124 -1.15 -15.20 13.00
CA ALA A 124 -1.65 -16.40 13.69
C ALA A 124 -1.21 -17.67 12.95
N GLU A 125 -1.46 -17.75 11.65
CA GLU A 125 -1.06 -18.88 10.80
C GLU A 125 0.46 -19.12 10.85
N ALA A 126 1.26 -18.05 10.82
CA ALA A 126 2.72 -18.17 10.94
C ALA A 126 3.15 -18.72 12.30
N ARG A 127 2.50 -18.31 13.39
CA ARG A 127 2.79 -18.87 14.75
C ARG A 127 2.42 -20.35 14.81
N GLU A 128 1.29 -20.75 14.25
CA GLU A 128 0.86 -22.16 14.18
C GLU A 128 1.79 -23.00 13.31
N ALA A 129 2.34 -22.43 12.24
CA ALA A 129 3.32 -23.08 11.38
C ALA A 129 4.73 -23.16 12.00
N GLY A 130 4.94 -22.59 13.21
CA GLY A 130 6.22 -22.56 13.90
C GLY A 130 7.14 -21.42 13.52
N GLY A 131 6.69 -20.47 12.70
CA GLY A 131 7.45 -19.30 12.30
C GLY A 131 7.19 -18.85 10.87
N VAL A 132 7.95 -17.86 10.42
CA VAL A 132 7.97 -17.36 9.04
C VAL A 132 9.17 -17.96 8.31
N LEU A 133 8.93 -18.58 7.16
CA LEU A 133 10.02 -19.14 6.35
C LEU A 133 10.69 -18.01 5.55
N LEU A 134 11.93 -17.68 5.92
CA LEU A 134 12.75 -16.72 5.20
C LEU A 134 13.83 -17.43 4.37
N LYS A 135 13.98 -16.98 3.12
CA LYS A 135 14.97 -17.52 2.21
C LYS A 135 16.38 -17.29 2.79
N GLY A 136 17.16 -18.35 2.89
CA GLY A 136 18.53 -18.32 3.40
C GLY A 136 18.65 -18.42 4.93
N GLN A 137 17.56 -18.20 5.69
CA GLN A 137 17.57 -18.24 7.16
C GLN A 137 16.71 -19.35 7.75
N GLY A 138 15.85 -20.00 6.93
CA GLY A 138 14.92 -21.01 7.44
C GLY A 138 13.73 -20.40 8.17
N LEU A 139 13.19 -21.15 9.16
CA LEU A 139 12.09 -20.70 10.00
C LEU A 139 12.60 -19.73 11.06
N VAL A 140 12.01 -18.54 11.10
CA VAL A 140 12.29 -17.49 12.07
C VAL A 140 11.06 -17.21 12.93
N ASP A 141 11.28 -16.68 14.15
CA ASP A 141 10.18 -16.39 15.07
C ASP A 141 9.16 -15.40 14.46
N ALA A 142 7.90 -15.85 14.36
CA ALA A 142 6.83 -15.07 13.74
C ALA A 142 6.56 -13.76 14.49
N LYS A 143 6.65 -13.76 15.83
CA LYS A 143 6.44 -12.56 16.63
C LYS A 143 7.48 -11.48 16.30
N SER A 144 8.76 -11.86 16.33
CA SER A 144 9.87 -10.95 16.03
C SER A 144 9.77 -10.39 14.62
N TYR A 145 9.42 -11.22 13.63
CA TYR A 145 9.25 -10.81 12.25
C TYR A 145 8.12 -9.78 12.09
N TYR A 146 6.91 -10.11 12.55
CA TYR A 146 5.75 -9.24 12.39
C TYR A 146 5.81 -7.98 13.27
N GLN A 147 6.42 -8.05 14.45
CA GLN A 147 6.69 -6.86 15.23
C GLN A 147 7.62 -5.89 14.50
N MET A 148 8.66 -6.40 13.84
CA MET A 148 9.60 -5.55 13.13
C MET A 148 8.99 -4.98 11.86
N THR A 149 8.34 -5.79 11.02
CA THR A 149 7.72 -5.31 9.78
C THR A 149 6.52 -4.42 10.03
N GLY A 150 5.72 -4.68 11.07
CA GLY A 150 4.55 -3.90 11.47
C GLY A 150 4.89 -2.75 12.43
N THR A 151 6.11 -2.69 12.95
CA THR A 151 6.58 -1.51 13.68
C THR A 151 6.91 -0.46 12.64
N GLY A 152 5.90 0.32 12.24
CA GLY A 152 6.16 1.51 11.50
C GLY A 152 7.01 2.47 12.33
N ASN A 153 8.31 2.37 12.30
CA ASN A 153 9.05 3.57 12.14
C ASN A 153 8.60 4.07 10.77
N TYR A 154 7.71 4.98 10.79
CA TYR A 154 6.90 5.66 9.81
C TYR A 154 7.62 6.10 8.53
N GLU A 155 8.81 5.74 8.42
CA GLU A 155 9.72 5.97 7.36
C GLU A 155 9.87 4.65 6.63
N THR A 156 8.67 4.11 6.01
CA THR A 156 9.20 3.46 4.92
C THR A 156 9.21 1.98 4.74
N SER A 157 8.44 1.20 5.33
CA SER A 157 8.45 -0.18 4.89
C SER A 157 7.47 -0.37 3.72
N GLY A 158 7.98 -0.76 2.55
CA GLY A 158 7.14 -1.14 1.41
C GLY A 158 6.35 -2.44 1.64
N TYR A 159 6.37 -3.00 2.85
CA TYR A 159 5.75 -4.29 3.19
C TYR A 159 4.23 -4.27 3.19
N TYR A 160 3.61 -3.09 3.33
CA TYR A 160 2.17 -2.92 3.42
C TYR A 160 1.61 -2.06 2.30
N VAL A 161 2.30 -2.04 1.17
CA VAL A 161 1.88 -1.33 -0.04
C VAL A 161 1.30 -2.32 -1.03
N TYR A 162 0.07 -2.06 -1.45
CA TYR A 162 -0.71 -2.95 -2.30
C TYR A 162 -1.20 -2.22 -3.54
N SER A 163 -1.50 -2.97 -4.61
CA SER A 163 -2.17 -2.41 -5.77
C SER A 163 -3.56 -1.91 -5.40
N ALA A 164 -3.89 -0.69 -5.81
CA ALA A 164 -5.21 -0.11 -5.63
C ALA A 164 -6.19 -0.45 -6.77
N THR A 165 -5.74 -1.23 -7.76
CA THR A 165 -6.60 -1.72 -8.85
C THR A 165 -7.72 -2.58 -8.28
N ASN A 166 -8.97 -2.19 -8.59
CA ASN A 166 -10.13 -2.96 -8.20
C ASN A 166 -11.28 -2.77 -9.19
N ILE A 167 -12.16 -3.77 -9.26
CA ILE A 167 -13.42 -3.73 -9.98
C ILE A 167 -14.52 -4.10 -8.98
N ARG A 168 -15.58 -3.31 -8.92
CA ARG A 168 -16.67 -3.52 -7.97
C ARG A 168 -18.02 -3.34 -8.63
N LEU A 169 -18.97 -4.19 -8.28
CA LEU A 169 -20.39 -3.95 -8.53
C LEU A 169 -20.85 -2.90 -7.50
N GLN A 170 -21.13 -1.70 -7.97
CA GLN A 170 -21.49 -0.58 -7.09
C GLN A 170 -22.99 -0.57 -6.79
N GLU A 171 -23.78 -0.92 -7.77
CA GLU A 171 -25.23 -0.95 -7.64
C GLU A 171 -25.81 -2.14 -8.40
N LEU A 172 -26.81 -2.77 -7.81
CA LEU A 172 -27.68 -3.75 -8.45
C LEU A 172 -29.10 -3.46 -8.02
N THR A 173 -29.92 -3.06 -8.98
CA THR A 173 -31.31 -2.67 -8.74
C THR A 173 -32.23 -3.62 -9.48
N PHE A 174 -33.25 -4.12 -8.80
CA PHE A 174 -34.34 -4.87 -9.41
C PHE A 174 -35.65 -4.13 -9.12
N SER A 175 -36.44 -3.88 -10.15
CA SER A 175 -37.73 -3.19 -10.05
C SER A 175 -38.82 -3.90 -10.84
N TYR A 176 -40.06 -3.72 -10.38
CA TYR A 176 -41.23 -4.19 -11.10
C TYR A 176 -42.32 -3.11 -11.09
N THR A 177 -42.77 -2.72 -12.26
CA THR A 177 -43.87 -1.78 -12.43
C THR A 177 -45.16 -2.55 -12.73
N MET A 178 -46.12 -2.48 -11.82
CA MET A 178 -47.41 -3.14 -12.04
C MET A 178 -48.19 -2.41 -13.16
N PRO A 179 -48.80 -3.18 -14.07
CA PRO A 179 -49.66 -2.58 -15.10
C PRO A 179 -50.85 -1.95 -14.42
N ASN A 180 -51.17 -0.71 -14.82
CA ASN A 180 -52.43 -0.08 -14.42
C ASN A 180 -53.60 -0.84 -15.06
N LYS A 181 -54.59 -1.21 -14.27
CA LYS A 181 -55.88 -1.76 -14.78
C LYS A 181 -56.67 -0.72 -15.48
#